data_05b9092ece0bd1b9161393e60bc11fd8
#
_entry.id   05b9092ece0bd1b9161393e60bc11fd8
#
_cell.length_a   1.000
_cell.length_b   1.000
_cell.length_c   1.000
_cell.angle_alpha   90.00
_cell.angle_beta   90.00
_cell.angle_gamma   90.00
#
_symmetry.space_group_name_H-M   'P 1'
#
loop_
_entity.id
_entity.type
_entity.pdbx_description
1 polymer ?
#
loop_
_entity_poly.entity_id
_entity_poly.type
_entity_poly.pdbx_seq_one_letter_code
_entity_poly.pdbx_strand_id
1 'polypeptide(L)'
;MTPSVPLTVLVLVGVGAPAFLLALLGTASLLNRPLPERLTGAIAGRSMAAACGALLIAFLVYCASGSAGQLLSYGAWSASHEGGIAIEFLVDRVSLAFAVLSTGIAGVVSAFSNRYLHRESGYNRYFVLLAMFVTGMLLVALAGNVAVLYIGWEFVGLSSALLVAFFHERPAALGNAFRVLSVYRISDAAMLSAAVLLRHVAGSDSLSLLFGRGAASTIGLSGGYAAVIAVLLIVAVACKSALLPFSSWLPRAMEGPTPSSAVYYGSLSIHAGCFLLLRAAPLLEQAPAARLLAGALGAITAVFAGITTRVQSDVKSSLAYASLTQVGIIVVEIALGWYRIAFVHLAGHASFRLLQFLSAPNVLHDLHGMEDAIGNRPPSRGGLLELTISGRIGRRLFLIALERGFLDTLLDRAVIAPFTGAARLLTRVDRWLCDAVMPPRPAAADEGGRDE
;
A
#
# COMPACT_ATOMS: atom_id res chain seq x y z
N MET A 1 33.72 -1.32 -5.88
CA MET A 1 33.72 -2.71 -5.41
C MET A 1 32.70 -3.48 -6.20
N THR A 2 33.08 -4.53 -6.90
CA THR A 2 32.15 -5.44 -7.55
C THR A 2 31.23 -6.07 -6.49
N PRO A 3 29.92 -6.13 -6.71
CA PRO A 3 29.02 -6.77 -5.75
C PRO A 3 29.44 -8.22 -5.54
N SER A 4 29.40 -8.67 -4.30
CA SER A 4 29.74 -10.07 -4.02
C SER A 4 28.69 -10.96 -4.66
N VAL A 5 29.11 -11.95 -5.44
CA VAL A 5 28.22 -12.91 -6.11
C VAL A 5 27.15 -13.49 -5.16
N PRO A 6 27.47 -13.83 -3.89
CA PRO A 6 26.47 -14.31 -2.95
C PRO A 6 25.33 -13.32 -2.68
N LEU A 7 25.65 -12.03 -2.52
CA LEU A 7 24.63 -11.00 -2.22
C LEU A 7 23.66 -10.81 -3.39
N THR A 8 24.19 -10.78 -4.62
CA THR A 8 23.39 -10.67 -5.85
C THR A 8 22.41 -11.83 -5.97
N VAL A 9 22.86 -13.06 -5.74
CA VAL A 9 22.01 -14.25 -5.80
C VAL A 9 20.96 -14.25 -4.69
N LEU A 10 21.32 -13.88 -3.46
CA LEU A 10 20.38 -13.84 -2.34
C LEU A 10 19.25 -12.81 -2.56
N VAL A 11 19.56 -11.62 -3.07
CA VAL A 11 18.56 -10.61 -3.41
C VAL A 11 17.67 -11.08 -4.57
N LEU A 12 18.26 -11.71 -5.59
CA LEU A 12 17.50 -12.30 -6.70
C LEU A 12 16.51 -13.38 -6.23
N VAL A 13 16.93 -14.27 -5.34
CA VAL A 13 16.06 -15.27 -4.72
C VAL A 13 14.97 -14.61 -3.89
N GLY A 14 15.34 -13.59 -3.10
CA GLY A 14 14.40 -12.85 -2.25
C GLY A 14 13.25 -12.23 -3.02
N VAL A 15 13.55 -11.53 -4.12
CA VAL A 15 12.53 -10.91 -4.99
C VAL A 15 11.90 -11.93 -5.95
N GLY A 16 12.70 -12.85 -6.46
CA GLY A 16 12.28 -13.83 -7.46
C GLY A 16 11.28 -14.86 -6.93
N ALA A 17 11.38 -15.26 -5.66
CA ALA A 17 10.47 -16.27 -5.10
C ALA A 17 8.99 -15.81 -5.10
N PRO A 18 8.60 -14.64 -4.57
CA PRO A 18 7.22 -14.18 -4.67
C PRO A 18 6.83 -13.79 -6.10
N ALA A 19 7.74 -13.30 -6.94
CA ALA A 19 7.48 -13.02 -8.35
C ALA A 19 7.19 -14.31 -9.13
N PHE A 20 7.93 -15.38 -8.88
CA PHE A 20 7.67 -16.69 -9.45
C PHE A 20 6.31 -17.25 -8.98
N LEU A 21 5.99 -17.11 -7.70
CA LEU A 21 4.68 -17.49 -7.17
C LEU A 21 3.55 -16.75 -7.90
N LEU A 22 3.70 -15.43 -8.11
CA LEU A 22 2.75 -14.62 -8.87
C LEU A 22 2.59 -15.14 -10.29
N ALA A 23 3.69 -15.41 -11.00
CA ALA A 23 3.67 -15.92 -12.35
C ALA A 23 3.00 -17.30 -12.42
N LEU A 24 3.35 -18.21 -11.51
CA LEU A 24 2.81 -19.57 -11.47
C LEU A 24 1.28 -19.57 -11.21
N LEU A 25 0.85 -18.91 -10.14
CA LEU A 25 -0.58 -18.87 -9.78
C LEU A 25 -1.40 -18.02 -10.75
N GLY A 26 -0.82 -16.93 -11.25
CA GLY A 26 -1.44 -16.06 -12.25
C GLY A 26 -1.67 -16.82 -13.57
N THR A 27 -0.65 -17.51 -14.07
CA THR A 27 -0.75 -18.33 -15.30
C THR A 27 -1.76 -19.46 -15.13
N ALA A 28 -1.74 -20.18 -14.00
CA ALA A 28 -2.70 -21.23 -13.71
C ALA A 28 -4.16 -20.69 -13.70
N SER A 29 -4.36 -19.49 -13.14
CA SER A 29 -5.67 -18.82 -13.14
C SER A 29 -6.11 -18.38 -14.55
N LEU A 30 -5.20 -17.82 -15.35
CA LEU A 30 -5.48 -17.40 -16.73
C LEU A 30 -5.82 -18.60 -17.64
N LEU A 31 -5.18 -19.75 -17.41
CA LEU A 31 -5.47 -20.99 -18.12
C LEU A 31 -6.73 -21.71 -17.59
N ASN A 32 -7.44 -21.10 -16.66
CA ASN A 32 -8.63 -21.68 -16.01
C ASN A 32 -8.36 -23.06 -15.35
N ARG A 33 -7.13 -23.25 -14.85
CA ARG A 33 -6.67 -24.46 -14.15
C ARG A 33 -6.09 -24.10 -12.78
N PRO A 34 -6.89 -23.59 -11.84
CA PRO A 34 -6.41 -23.21 -10.51
C PRO A 34 -5.85 -24.43 -9.77
N LEU A 35 -4.76 -24.21 -9.04
CA LEU A 35 -4.14 -25.26 -8.23
C LEU A 35 -5.03 -25.61 -7.01
N PRO A 36 -4.97 -26.85 -6.51
CA PRO A 36 -5.64 -27.24 -5.28
C PRO A 36 -5.18 -26.37 -4.08
N GLU A 37 -6.08 -26.05 -3.15
CA GLU A 37 -5.77 -25.19 -1.97
C GLU A 37 -4.53 -25.64 -1.21
N ARG A 38 -4.41 -26.97 -0.94
CA ARG A 38 -3.23 -27.51 -0.22
C ARG A 38 -1.92 -27.19 -0.92
N LEU A 39 -1.90 -27.27 -2.26
CA LEU A 39 -0.71 -27.00 -3.04
C LEU A 39 -0.42 -25.51 -3.11
N THR A 40 -1.45 -24.69 -3.36
CA THR A 40 -1.35 -23.22 -3.36
C THR A 40 -0.81 -22.71 -2.04
N GLY A 41 -1.40 -23.12 -0.91
CA GLY A 41 -0.95 -22.69 0.42
C GLY A 41 0.47 -23.16 0.77
N ALA A 42 0.83 -24.40 0.38
CA ALA A 42 2.18 -24.93 0.61
C ALA A 42 3.25 -24.20 -0.21
N ILE A 43 2.98 -23.94 -1.49
CA ILE A 43 3.91 -23.21 -2.38
C ILE A 43 4.03 -21.75 -1.90
N ALA A 44 2.92 -21.09 -1.56
CA ALA A 44 2.92 -19.73 -1.06
C ALA A 44 3.75 -19.62 0.24
N GLY A 45 3.51 -20.50 1.21
CA GLY A 45 4.28 -20.52 2.46
C GLY A 45 5.80 -20.74 2.22
N ARG A 46 6.17 -21.69 1.35
CA ARG A 46 7.58 -21.94 1.00
C ARG A 46 8.21 -20.75 0.27
N SER A 47 7.48 -20.12 -0.65
CA SER A 47 7.95 -18.92 -1.37
C SER A 47 8.23 -17.77 -0.40
N MET A 48 7.33 -17.48 0.54
CA MET A 48 7.53 -16.43 1.54
C MET A 48 8.69 -16.77 2.49
N ALA A 49 8.82 -18.03 2.91
CA ALA A 49 9.92 -18.48 3.77
C ALA A 49 11.28 -18.39 3.03
N ALA A 50 11.34 -18.79 1.77
CA ALA A 50 12.54 -18.68 0.93
C ALA A 50 12.94 -17.21 0.72
N ALA A 51 11.99 -16.33 0.42
CA ALA A 51 12.23 -14.91 0.27
C ALA A 51 12.75 -14.28 1.58
N CYS A 52 12.08 -14.55 2.70
CA CYS A 52 12.48 -14.03 4.01
C CYS A 52 13.87 -14.55 4.43
N GLY A 53 14.12 -15.86 4.28
CA GLY A 53 15.41 -16.47 4.60
C GLY A 53 16.55 -15.91 3.76
N ALA A 54 16.37 -15.81 2.44
CA ALA A 54 17.37 -15.25 1.53
C ALA A 54 17.68 -13.77 1.86
N LEU A 55 16.66 -12.94 2.08
CA LEU A 55 16.84 -11.53 2.43
C LEU A 55 17.44 -11.33 3.83
N LEU A 56 17.10 -12.19 4.80
CA LEU A 56 17.70 -12.17 6.13
C LEU A 56 19.20 -12.52 6.05
N ILE A 57 19.56 -13.56 5.30
CA ILE A 57 20.97 -13.91 5.07
C ILE A 57 21.68 -12.75 4.34
N ALA A 58 21.05 -12.17 3.31
CA ALA A 58 21.61 -11.00 2.61
C ALA A 58 21.84 -9.82 3.57
N PHE A 59 20.91 -9.55 4.49
CA PHE A 59 21.03 -8.51 5.51
C PHE A 59 22.21 -8.78 6.47
N LEU A 60 22.34 -10.00 6.96
CA LEU A 60 23.43 -10.39 7.86
C LEU A 60 24.80 -10.32 7.16
N VAL A 61 24.90 -10.83 5.93
CA VAL A 61 26.12 -10.74 5.10
C VAL A 61 26.48 -9.28 4.83
N TYR A 62 25.49 -8.45 4.48
CA TYR A 62 25.70 -7.03 4.25
C TYR A 62 26.19 -6.30 5.52
N CYS A 63 25.59 -6.57 6.68
CA CYS A 63 26.00 -5.98 7.95
C CYS A 63 27.41 -6.41 8.35
N ALA A 64 27.78 -7.69 8.12
CA ALA A 64 29.11 -8.23 8.42
C ALA A 64 30.20 -7.66 7.49
N SER A 65 29.85 -7.33 6.23
CA SER A 65 30.82 -6.79 5.26
C SER A 65 31.25 -5.35 5.54
N GLY A 66 30.53 -4.61 6.38
CA GLY A 66 30.76 -3.18 6.65
C GLY A 66 30.65 -2.28 5.40
N SER A 67 30.08 -2.79 4.31
CA SER A 67 30.00 -2.12 3.02
C SER A 67 29.09 -0.90 3.06
N ALA A 68 29.43 0.14 2.31
CA ALA A 68 28.47 1.18 1.93
C ALA A 68 27.43 0.61 0.94
N GLY A 69 26.26 1.25 0.83
CA GLY A 69 25.19 0.81 -0.08
C GLY A 69 25.67 0.37 -1.46
N GLN A 70 25.15 -0.73 -1.98
CA GLN A 70 25.54 -1.33 -3.25
C GLN A 70 24.36 -1.26 -4.23
N LEU A 71 24.63 -0.88 -5.49
CA LEU A 71 23.69 -0.97 -6.59
C LEU A 71 23.95 -2.27 -7.33
N LEU A 72 22.91 -3.14 -7.38
CA LEU A 72 22.93 -4.40 -8.11
C LEU A 72 22.14 -4.20 -9.41
N SER A 73 22.80 -4.40 -10.56
CA SER A 73 22.14 -4.35 -11.87
C SER A 73 21.95 -5.76 -12.42
N TYR A 74 20.73 -6.06 -12.85
CA TYR A 74 20.32 -7.36 -13.42
C TYR A 74 20.06 -7.28 -14.94
N GLY A 75 20.56 -6.22 -15.58
CA GLY A 75 20.44 -6.02 -17.01
C GLY A 75 19.39 -4.97 -17.39
N ALA A 76 19.43 -4.57 -18.65
CA ALA A 76 18.50 -3.61 -19.23
C ALA A 76 17.36 -4.35 -19.95
N TRP A 77 16.10 -3.98 -19.65
CA TRP A 77 14.93 -4.51 -20.35
C TRP A 77 14.82 -3.95 -21.77
N SER A 78 15.28 -2.73 -21.98
CA SER A 78 15.26 -2.07 -23.28
C SER A 78 16.62 -1.41 -23.53
N ALA A 79 17.25 -1.75 -24.65
CA ALA A 79 18.46 -1.08 -25.12
C ALA A 79 18.07 0.06 -26.07
N SER A 80 17.69 1.21 -25.57
CA SER A 80 17.58 2.43 -26.38
C SER A 80 18.81 3.31 -26.18
N HIS A 81 19.24 4.00 -27.25
CA HIS A 81 20.39 4.91 -27.23
C HIS A 81 20.25 6.07 -26.23
N GLU A 82 19.05 6.31 -25.70
CA GLU A 82 18.72 7.38 -24.74
C GLU A 82 18.43 6.89 -23.31
N GLY A 83 18.85 5.68 -22.93
CA GLY A 83 18.70 5.13 -21.59
C GLY A 83 17.57 4.09 -21.51
N GLY A 84 17.93 2.80 -21.59
CA GLY A 84 17.00 1.69 -21.40
C GLY A 84 16.54 1.58 -19.95
N ILE A 85 15.37 0.96 -19.73
CA ILE A 85 14.88 0.61 -18.39
C ILE A 85 15.75 -0.54 -17.86
N ALA A 86 16.56 -0.26 -16.85
CA ALA A 86 17.39 -1.26 -16.17
C ALA A 86 16.67 -1.79 -14.92
N ILE A 87 16.82 -3.08 -14.65
CA ILE A 87 16.39 -3.66 -13.37
C ILE A 87 17.54 -3.48 -12.39
N GLU A 88 17.40 -2.51 -11.50
CA GLU A 88 18.41 -2.17 -10.52
C GLU A 88 17.85 -2.23 -9.10
N PHE A 89 18.60 -2.85 -8.20
CA PHE A 89 18.29 -2.90 -6.78
C PHE A 89 19.35 -2.19 -5.96
N LEU A 90 18.91 -1.30 -5.09
CA LEU A 90 19.77 -0.61 -4.12
C LEU A 90 19.73 -1.38 -2.80
N VAL A 91 20.88 -1.93 -2.43
CA VAL A 91 21.06 -2.74 -1.23
C VAL A 91 21.78 -1.90 -0.18
N ASP A 92 21.08 -1.57 0.88
CA ASP A 92 21.61 -0.94 2.08
C ASP A 92 20.90 -1.46 3.34
N ARG A 93 21.29 -0.98 4.52
CA ARG A 93 20.72 -1.45 5.79
C ARG A 93 19.22 -1.22 5.89
N VAL A 94 18.73 -0.08 5.38
CA VAL A 94 17.32 0.32 5.48
C VAL A 94 16.47 -0.48 4.49
N SER A 95 16.95 -0.65 3.24
CA SER A 95 16.25 -1.42 2.20
C SER A 95 16.14 -2.88 2.56
N LEU A 96 17.25 -3.52 3.00
CA LEU A 96 17.23 -4.93 3.40
C LEU A 96 16.39 -5.17 4.67
N ALA A 97 16.51 -4.29 5.68
CA ALA A 97 15.71 -4.43 6.89
C ALA A 97 14.20 -4.31 6.60
N PHE A 98 13.79 -3.38 5.72
CA PHE A 98 12.40 -3.25 5.31
C PHE A 98 11.92 -4.41 4.44
N ALA A 99 12.78 -4.96 3.58
CA ALA A 99 12.49 -6.14 2.77
C ALA A 99 12.30 -7.40 3.64
N VAL A 100 13.16 -7.60 4.66
CA VAL A 100 13.02 -8.69 5.65
C VAL A 100 11.72 -8.54 6.44
N LEU A 101 11.41 -7.32 6.93
CA LEU A 101 10.16 -7.03 7.62
C LEU A 101 8.95 -7.37 6.73
N SER A 102 8.98 -6.95 5.46
CA SER A 102 7.89 -7.17 4.51
C SER A 102 7.65 -8.64 4.23
N THR A 103 8.71 -9.42 4.00
CA THR A 103 8.60 -10.86 3.74
C THR A 103 8.24 -11.65 5.00
N GLY A 104 8.71 -11.24 6.17
CA GLY A 104 8.35 -11.83 7.46
C GLY A 104 6.86 -11.67 7.77
N ILE A 105 6.34 -10.44 7.64
CA ILE A 105 4.91 -10.14 7.78
C ILE A 105 4.08 -10.93 6.77
N ALA A 106 4.50 -10.94 5.51
CA ALA A 106 3.81 -11.69 4.46
C ALA A 106 3.79 -13.19 4.71
N GLY A 107 4.87 -13.75 5.27
CA GLY A 107 4.95 -15.16 5.68
C GLY A 107 3.93 -15.51 6.77
N VAL A 108 3.84 -14.69 7.82
CA VAL A 108 2.85 -14.85 8.89
C VAL A 108 1.42 -14.76 8.33
N VAL A 109 1.16 -13.76 7.49
CA VAL A 109 -0.16 -13.59 6.87
C VAL A 109 -0.50 -14.73 5.94
N SER A 110 0.46 -15.23 5.14
CA SER A 110 0.26 -16.39 4.26
C SER A 110 -0.13 -17.63 5.07
N ALA A 111 0.56 -17.90 6.18
CA ALA A 111 0.27 -19.01 7.07
C ALA A 111 -1.14 -18.89 7.72
N PHE A 112 -1.51 -17.69 8.19
CA PHE A 112 -2.82 -17.40 8.74
C PHE A 112 -3.92 -17.55 7.68
N SER A 113 -3.70 -17.00 6.48
CA SER A 113 -4.68 -17.00 5.38
C SER A 113 -5.00 -18.41 4.88
N ASN A 114 -4.02 -19.30 4.92
CA ASN A 114 -4.21 -20.71 4.53
C ASN A 114 -5.31 -21.41 5.34
N ARG A 115 -5.47 -21.04 6.61
CA ARG A 115 -6.56 -21.56 7.47
C ARG A 115 -7.80 -20.70 7.40
N TYR A 116 -7.64 -19.38 7.41
CA TYR A 116 -8.74 -18.42 7.46
C TYR A 116 -9.62 -18.44 6.20
N LEU A 117 -9.01 -18.63 5.02
CA LEU A 117 -9.72 -18.67 3.72
C LEU A 117 -10.00 -20.08 3.23
N HIS A 118 -9.87 -21.11 4.07
CA HIS A 118 -10.16 -22.48 3.68
C HIS A 118 -11.61 -22.62 3.20
N ARG A 119 -11.79 -23.19 2.00
CA ARG A 119 -13.06 -23.35 1.26
C ARG A 119 -13.70 -22.06 0.75
N GLU A 120 -12.98 -20.92 0.78
CA GLU A 120 -13.44 -19.70 0.13
C GLU A 120 -13.27 -19.80 -1.39
N SER A 121 -14.29 -19.41 -2.15
CA SER A 121 -14.26 -19.44 -3.63
C SER A 121 -13.14 -18.59 -4.22
N GLY A 122 -12.70 -17.55 -3.51
CA GLY A 122 -11.59 -16.66 -3.88
C GLY A 122 -10.21 -17.08 -3.40
N TYR A 123 -10.01 -18.30 -2.85
CA TYR A 123 -8.75 -18.72 -2.24
C TYR A 123 -7.53 -18.51 -3.13
N ASN A 124 -7.54 -19.04 -4.36
CA ASN A 124 -6.42 -18.87 -5.29
C ASN A 124 -6.20 -17.40 -5.68
N ARG A 125 -7.28 -16.64 -5.92
CA ARG A 125 -7.23 -15.20 -6.22
C ARG A 125 -6.55 -14.42 -5.10
N TYR A 126 -6.82 -14.75 -3.84
CA TYR A 126 -6.16 -14.14 -2.70
C TYR A 126 -4.64 -14.33 -2.75
N PHE A 127 -4.15 -15.54 -2.99
CA PHE A 127 -2.71 -15.81 -3.02
C PHE A 127 -2.01 -15.21 -4.24
N VAL A 128 -2.68 -15.10 -5.40
CA VAL A 128 -2.18 -14.32 -6.55
C VAL A 128 -1.96 -12.87 -6.16
N LEU A 129 -2.97 -12.24 -5.53
CA LEU A 129 -2.91 -10.84 -5.13
C LEU A 129 -1.91 -10.60 -3.98
N LEU A 130 -1.79 -11.54 -3.04
CA LEU A 130 -0.77 -11.48 -2.00
C LEU A 130 0.65 -11.58 -2.60
N ALA A 131 0.88 -12.48 -3.56
CA ALA A 131 2.16 -12.61 -4.25
C ALA A 131 2.51 -11.33 -5.03
N MET A 132 1.53 -10.74 -5.74
CA MET A 132 1.68 -9.46 -6.43
C MET A 132 2.04 -8.33 -5.47
N PHE A 133 1.37 -8.27 -4.33
CA PHE A 133 1.65 -7.29 -3.29
C PHE A 133 3.06 -7.41 -2.73
N VAL A 134 3.46 -8.62 -2.34
CA VAL A 134 4.80 -8.85 -1.75
C VAL A 134 5.89 -8.54 -2.75
N THR A 135 5.71 -8.96 -4.02
CA THR A 135 6.62 -8.58 -5.10
C THR A 135 6.71 -7.06 -5.21
N GLY A 136 5.57 -6.36 -5.22
CA GLY A 136 5.53 -4.90 -5.26
C GLY A 136 6.24 -4.25 -4.06
N MET A 137 6.02 -4.74 -2.84
CA MET A 137 6.69 -4.24 -1.64
C MET A 137 8.20 -4.41 -1.69
N LEU A 138 8.68 -5.53 -2.24
CA LEU A 138 10.12 -5.78 -2.41
C LEU A 138 10.73 -4.88 -3.48
N LEU A 139 10.02 -4.66 -4.59
CA LEU A 139 10.44 -3.68 -5.59
C LEU A 139 10.52 -2.27 -5.01
N VAL A 140 9.56 -1.84 -4.18
CA VAL A 140 9.62 -0.55 -3.48
C VAL A 140 10.78 -0.50 -2.49
N ALA A 141 10.97 -1.57 -1.69
CA ALA A 141 12.00 -1.62 -0.66
C ALA A 141 13.43 -1.57 -1.23
N LEU A 142 13.64 -2.27 -2.34
CA LEU A 142 14.97 -2.48 -2.94
C LEU A 142 15.18 -1.63 -4.21
N ALA A 143 14.25 -0.75 -4.58
CA ALA A 143 14.38 0.04 -5.80
C ALA A 143 15.74 0.72 -5.93
N GLY A 144 16.45 0.47 -7.03
CA GLY A 144 17.70 1.14 -7.39
C GLY A 144 17.48 2.33 -8.32
N ASN A 145 16.34 2.32 -9.04
CA ASN A 145 15.92 3.41 -9.91
C ASN A 145 14.43 3.70 -9.79
N VAL A 146 14.02 4.81 -10.38
CA VAL A 146 12.63 5.29 -10.31
C VAL A 146 11.66 4.34 -11.02
N ALA A 147 12.10 3.68 -12.10
CA ALA A 147 11.25 2.75 -12.85
C ALA A 147 10.87 1.53 -11.99
N VAL A 148 11.84 0.91 -11.32
CA VAL A 148 11.59 -0.22 -10.41
C VAL A 148 10.70 0.21 -9.24
N LEU A 149 10.94 1.40 -8.68
CA LEU A 149 10.11 1.98 -7.62
C LEU A 149 8.66 2.12 -8.08
N TYR A 150 8.44 2.70 -9.27
CA TYR A 150 7.11 2.93 -9.81
C TYR A 150 6.35 1.63 -10.09
N ILE A 151 7.00 0.63 -10.69
CA ILE A 151 6.38 -0.70 -10.91
C ILE A 151 5.97 -1.31 -9.57
N GLY A 152 6.84 -1.26 -8.57
CA GLY A 152 6.50 -1.75 -7.22
C GLY A 152 5.32 -1.00 -6.60
N TRP A 153 5.28 0.32 -6.76
CA TRP A 153 4.22 1.19 -6.26
C TRP A 153 2.86 0.86 -6.88
N GLU A 154 2.83 0.60 -8.19
CA GLU A 154 1.64 0.15 -8.93
C GLU A 154 1.16 -1.23 -8.47
N PHE A 155 2.07 -2.20 -8.30
CA PHE A 155 1.72 -3.54 -7.83
C PHE A 155 1.09 -3.50 -6.44
N VAL A 156 1.65 -2.72 -5.53
CA VAL A 156 1.08 -2.49 -4.20
C VAL A 156 -0.30 -1.85 -4.30
N GLY A 157 -0.49 -0.84 -5.15
CA GLY A 157 -1.75 -0.14 -5.32
C GLY A 157 -2.85 -1.01 -5.91
N LEU A 158 -2.55 -1.67 -7.02
CA LEU A 158 -3.51 -2.50 -7.74
C LEU A 158 -3.93 -3.72 -6.90
N SER A 159 -2.97 -4.46 -6.33
CA SER A 159 -3.28 -5.62 -5.48
C SER A 159 -4.11 -5.22 -4.26
N SER A 160 -3.84 -4.05 -3.66
CA SER A 160 -4.63 -3.49 -2.55
C SER A 160 -6.09 -3.27 -2.96
N ALA A 161 -6.34 -2.55 -4.05
CA ALA A 161 -7.69 -2.24 -4.51
C ALA A 161 -8.47 -3.52 -4.86
N LEU A 162 -7.83 -4.48 -5.54
CA LEU A 162 -8.43 -5.76 -5.90
C LEU A 162 -8.77 -6.62 -4.67
N LEU A 163 -8.00 -6.51 -3.57
CA LEU A 163 -8.33 -7.22 -2.32
C LEU A 163 -9.41 -6.52 -1.49
N VAL A 164 -9.64 -5.22 -1.65
CA VAL A 164 -10.86 -4.58 -1.13
C VAL A 164 -12.09 -5.13 -1.84
N ALA A 165 -11.98 -5.36 -3.17
CA ALA A 165 -13.01 -5.99 -3.99
C ALA A 165 -13.05 -7.52 -3.87
N PHE A 166 -12.42 -8.14 -2.86
CA PHE A 166 -12.36 -9.60 -2.73
C PHE A 166 -13.76 -10.23 -2.74
N PHE A 167 -14.70 -9.67 -2.01
CA PHE A 167 -16.11 -10.06 -2.00
C PHE A 167 -16.91 -9.25 -3.04
N HIS A 168 -16.53 -9.37 -4.31
CA HIS A 168 -17.04 -8.55 -5.42
C HIS A 168 -18.54 -8.74 -5.68
N GLU A 169 -19.16 -9.78 -5.15
CA GLU A 169 -20.62 -9.96 -5.18
C GLU A 169 -21.35 -8.88 -4.35
N ARG A 170 -20.64 -8.24 -3.42
CA ARG A 170 -21.18 -7.17 -2.58
C ARG A 170 -20.96 -5.80 -3.25
N PRO A 171 -22.02 -5.04 -3.57
CA PRO A 171 -21.88 -3.72 -4.19
C PRO A 171 -21.02 -2.75 -3.36
N ALA A 172 -21.08 -2.85 -2.03
CA ALA A 172 -20.28 -2.03 -1.12
C ALA A 172 -18.77 -2.29 -1.30
N ALA A 173 -18.35 -3.54 -1.44
CA ALA A 173 -16.96 -3.92 -1.65
C ALA A 173 -16.41 -3.35 -2.96
N LEU A 174 -17.18 -3.44 -4.06
CA LEU A 174 -16.81 -2.86 -5.34
C LEU A 174 -16.72 -1.33 -5.27
N GLY A 175 -17.71 -0.65 -4.69
CA GLY A 175 -17.69 0.80 -4.52
C GLY A 175 -16.52 1.29 -3.68
N ASN A 176 -16.20 0.59 -2.59
CA ASN A 176 -15.06 0.91 -1.73
C ASN A 176 -13.71 0.64 -2.41
N ALA A 177 -13.59 -0.46 -3.16
CA ALA A 177 -12.40 -0.75 -3.97
C ALA A 177 -12.16 0.33 -5.04
N PHE A 178 -13.22 0.77 -5.70
CA PHE A 178 -13.14 1.83 -6.69
C PHE A 178 -12.69 3.17 -6.07
N ARG A 179 -13.15 3.47 -4.86
CA ARG A 179 -12.71 4.65 -4.08
C ARG A 179 -11.21 4.57 -3.78
N VAL A 180 -10.73 3.43 -3.29
CA VAL A 180 -9.30 3.20 -3.02
C VAL A 180 -8.48 3.38 -4.30
N LEU A 181 -8.92 2.75 -5.40
CA LEU A 181 -8.24 2.84 -6.70
C LEU A 181 -8.17 4.29 -7.20
N SER A 182 -9.26 5.05 -7.08
CA SER A 182 -9.30 6.46 -7.53
C SER A 182 -8.29 7.34 -6.77
N VAL A 183 -8.16 7.15 -5.46
CA VAL A 183 -7.15 7.88 -4.66
C VAL A 183 -5.74 7.42 -5.04
N TYR A 184 -5.54 6.12 -5.28
CA TYR A 184 -4.24 5.61 -5.69
C TYR A 184 -3.83 6.12 -7.07
N ARG A 185 -4.77 6.35 -8.01
CA ARG A 185 -4.45 7.00 -9.30
C ARG A 185 -3.89 8.41 -9.13
N ILE A 186 -4.34 9.16 -8.12
CA ILE A 186 -3.73 10.46 -7.78
C ILE A 186 -2.30 10.26 -7.27
N SER A 187 -2.10 9.28 -6.39
CA SER A 187 -0.78 8.89 -5.89
C SER A 187 0.19 8.58 -7.03
N ASP A 188 -0.27 7.76 -7.97
CA ASP A 188 0.54 7.26 -9.07
C ASP A 188 0.88 8.37 -10.07
N ALA A 189 -0.08 9.27 -10.37
CA ALA A 189 0.14 10.45 -11.20
C ALA A 189 1.17 11.41 -10.56
N ALA A 190 1.07 11.64 -9.25
CA ALA A 190 2.03 12.48 -8.52
C ALA A 190 3.42 11.83 -8.50
N MET A 191 3.53 10.53 -8.26
CA MET A 191 4.78 9.78 -8.29
C MET A 191 5.41 9.81 -9.68
N LEU A 192 4.63 9.56 -10.74
CA LEU A 192 5.11 9.59 -12.11
C LEU A 192 5.59 11.00 -12.50
N SER A 193 4.85 12.03 -12.12
CA SER A 193 5.25 13.42 -12.36
C SER A 193 6.56 13.77 -11.66
N ALA A 194 6.72 13.34 -10.40
CA ALA A 194 7.97 13.48 -9.66
C ALA A 194 9.13 12.76 -10.37
N ALA A 195 8.87 11.52 -10.84
CA ALA A 195 9.84 10.70 -11.55
C ALA A 195 10.33 11.34 -12.85
N VAL A 196 9.39 11.82 -13.68
CA VAL A 196 9.69 12.47 -14.96
C VAL A 196 10.48 13.76 -14.73
N LEU A 197 10.03 14.59 -13.77
CA LEU A 197 10.72 15.84 -13.46
C LEU A 197 12.13 15.61 -12.91
N LEU A 198 12.27 14.60 -12.05
CA LEU A 198 13.55 14.20 -11.49
C LEU A 198 14.54 13.76 -12.57
N ARG A 199 14.09 12.89 -13.48
CA ARG A 199 14.89 12.45 -14.63
C ARG A 199 15.28 13.63 -15.54
N HIS A 200 14.34 14.54 -15.80
CA HIS A 200 14.60 15.72 -16.64
C HIS A 200 15.67 16.64 -16.05
N VAL A 201 15.59 16.90 -14.74
CA VAL A 201 16.49 17.87 -14.07
C VAL A 201 17.82 17.22 -13.67
N ALA A 202 17.79 15.97 -13.21
CA ALA A 202 18.99 15.26 -12.74
C ALA A 202 19.75 14.52 -13.85
N GLY A 203 19.13 14.32 -15.03
CA GLY A 203 19.70 13.54 -16.13
C GLY A 203 19.86 12.05 -15.80
N SER A 204 19.31 11.60 -14.67
CA SER A 204 19.41 10.20 -14.19
C SER A 204 18.15 9.79 -13.45
N ASP A 205 17.82 8.51 -13.54
CA ASP A 205 16.73 7.85 -12.79
C ASP A 205 17.22 7.01 -11.60
N SER A 206 18.55 7.01 -11.34
CA SER A 206 19.16 6.25 -10.25
C SER A 206 18.84 6.86 -8.88
N LEU A 207 18.13 6.10 -8.04
CA LEU A 207 17.79 6.51 -6.67
C LEU A 207 19.03 6.66 -5.79
N SER A 208 20.14 5.99 -6.11
CA SER A 208 21.41 6.15 -5.39
C SER A 208 22.04 7.51 -5.60
N LEU A 209 21.84 8.13 -6.75
CA LEU A 209 22.28 9.48 -7.06
C LEU A 209 21.33 10.53 -6.50
N LEU A 210 20.03 10.25 -6.52
CA LEU A 210 18.95 11.15 -6.13
C LEU A 210 18.80 11.28 -4.61
N PHE A 211 18.96 10.15 -3.90
CA PHE A 211 18.77 10.06 -2.45
C PHE A 211 20.08 9.86 -1.68
N GLY A 212 21.22 9.97 -2.35
CA GLY A 212 22.54 9.97 -1.75
C GLY A 212 23.04 8.61 -1.28
N ARG A 213 24.28 8.26 -1.70
CA ARG A 213 25.12 7.30 -0.98
C ARG A 213 26.05 8.07 -0.08
N GLY A 214 25.71 8.28 1.18
CA GLY A 214 26.54 9.04 2.09
C GLY A 214 26.58 10.54 1.73
N ALA A 215 27.20 11.36 2.55
CA ALA A 215 27.19 12.83 2.50
C ALA A 215 27.73 13.51 1.22
N ALA A 216 28.03 12.77 0.16
CA ALA A 216 28.78 13.30 -0.99
C ALA A 216 28.03 13.33 -2.33
N SER A 217 26.78 12.91 -2.45
CA SER A 217 26.13 12.77 -3.76
C SER A 217 24.66 13.15 -3.86
N THR A 218 24.24 14.17 -3.17
CA THR A 218 23.00 14.84 -3.55
C THR A 218 23.29 15.69 -4.78
N ILE A 219 22.68 15.35 -5.92
CA ILE A 219 22.63 16.27 -7.05
C ILE A 219 22.03 17.55 -6.50
N GLY A 220 22.79 18.66 -6.55
CA GLY A 220 22.32 19.97 -6.12
C GLY A 220 21.19 20.43 -7.04
N LEU A 221 19.98 19.98 -6.73
CA LEU A 221 18.79 20.48 -7.43
C LEU A 221 18.61 21.95 -7.06
N SER A 222 18.29 22.79 -8.05
CA SER A 222 17.90 24.15 -7.72
C SER A 222 16.70 24.12 -6.76
N GLY A 223 16.67 25.00 -5.75
CA GLY A 223 15.68 24.94 -4.67
C GLY A 223 14.23 24.88 -5.13
N GLY A 224 13.90 25.46 -6.29
CA GLY A 224 12.57 25.39 -6.90
C GLY A 224 12.19 23.97 -7.34
N TYR A 225 13.06 23.28 -8.07
CA TYR A 225 12.80 21.90 -8.52
C TYR A 225 12.76 20.91 -7.35
N ALA A 226 13.68 21.05 -6.39
CA ALA A 226 13.66 20.22 -5.19
C ALA A 226 12.34 20.34 -4.44
N ALA A 227 11.80 21.55 -4.27
CA ALA A 227 10.53 21.79 -3.62
C ALA A 227 9.35 21.17 -4.38
N VAL A 228 9.27 21.34 -5.70
CA VAL A 228 8.19 20.76 -6.51
C VAL A 228 8.21 19.23 -6.47
N ILE A 229 9.37 18.61 -6.66
CA ILE A 229 9.52 17.16 -6.61
C ILE A 229 9.16 16.64 -5.22
N ALA A 230 9.62 17.29 -4.15
CA ALA A 230 9.30 16.92 -2.78
C ALA A 230 7.78 17.00 -2.50
N VAL A 231 7.10 18.06 -2.97
CA VAL A 231 5.64 18.20 -2.84
C VAL A 231 4.90 17.10 -3.59
N LEU A 232 5.31 16.76 -4.82
CA LEU A 232 4.72 15.66 -5.58
C LEU A 232 4.88 14.32 -4.87
N LEU A 233 6.06 14.05 -4.29
CA LEU A 233 6.27 12.85 -3.46
C LEU A 233 5.42 12.87 -2.20
N ILE A 234 5.25 14.02 -1.54
CA ILE A 234 4.36 14.16 -0.37
C ILE A 234 2.90 13.87 -0.76
N VAL A 235 2.42 14.33 -1.91
CA VAL A 235 1.07 14.01 -2.41
C VAL A 235 0.95 12.50 -2.67
N ALA A 236 1.93 11.89 -3.34
CA ALA A 236 1.94 10.43 -3.57
C ALA A 236 1.86 9.65 -2.26
N VAL A 237 2.65 10.05 -1.27
CA VAL A 237 2.66 9.46 0.08
C VAL A 237 1.35 9.70 0.81
N ALA A 238 0.81 10.92 0.77
CA ALA A 238 -0.44 11.26 1.45
C ALA A 238 -1.61 10.39 0.96
N CYS A 239 -1.69 10.16 -0.35
CA CYS A 239 -2.69 9.26 -0.93
C CYS A 239 -2.46 7.80 -0.49
N LYS A 240 -1.24 7.28 -0.58
CA LYS A 240 -0.91 5.88 -0.28
C LYS A 240 -0.97 5.56 1.21
N SER A 241 -0.51 6.47 2.06
CA SER A 241 -0.48 6.33 3.51
C SER A 241 -1.71 6.91 4.21
N ALA A 242 -2.74 7.28 3.46
CA ALA A 242 -3.99 7.83 3.97
C ALA A 242 -3.84 9.08 4.85
N LEU A 243 -2.82 9.91 4.63
CA LEU A 243 -2.72 11.19 5.32
C LEU A 243 -3.86 12.12 4.88
N LEU A 244 -4.20 13.09 5.72
CA LEU A 244 -5.17 14.12 5.33
C LEU A 244 -4.72 14.84 4.04
N PRO A 245 -5.66 15.18 3.14
CA PRO A 245 -7.12 14.97 3.21
C PRO A 245 -7.60 13.60 2.72
N PHE A 246 -6.70 12.67 2.38
CA PHE A 246 -7.02 11.39 1.74
C PHE A 246 -7.33 10.24 2.73
N SER A 247 -7.55 10.52 4.02
CA SER A 247 -7.70 9.48 5.06
C SER A 247 -8.98 8.66 4.96
N SER A 248 -10.01 9.14 4.28
CA SER A 248 -11.34 8.54 4.28
C SER A 248 -11.42 7.17 3.59
N TRP A 249 -10.52 6.86 2.65
CA TRP A 249 -10.52 5.57 1.97
C TRP A 249 -10.08 4.42 2.90
N LEU A 250 -9.24 4.69 3.91
CA LEU A 250 -8.64 3.65 4.74
C LEU A 250 -9.65 2.79 5.51
N PRO A 251 -10.62 3.35 6.28
CA PRO A 251 -11.64 2.53 6.92
C PRO A 251 -12.58 1.84 5.91
N ARG A 252 -12.79 2.42 4.73
CA ARG A 252 -13.58 1.80 3.66
C ARG A 252 -12.88 0.59 3.05
N ALA A 253 -11.56 0.55 3.10
CA ALA A 253 -10.76 -0.59 2.64
C ALA A 253 -10.87 -1.84 3.56
N MET A 254 -11.52 -1.72 4.73
CA MET A 254 -11.73 -2.85 5.65
C MET A 254 -12.78 -3.87 5.19
N GLU A 255 -13.41 -3.67 4.04
CA GLU A 255 -14.36 -4.61 3.41
C GLU A 255 -13.71 -5.94 2.99
N GLY A 256 -12.41 -5.94 2.73
CA GLY A 256 -11.67 -7.15 2.39
C GLY A 256 -11.56 -8.14 3.57
N PRO A 257 -11.09 -9.38 3.29
CA PRO A 257 -10.86 -10.37 4.34
C PRO A 257 -9.85 -9.87 5.37
N THR A 258 -9.96 -10.34 6.62
CA THR A 258 -9.10 -9.86 7.72
C THR A 258 -7.60 -9.96 7.43
N PRO A 259 -7.07 -11.04 6.81
CA PRO A 259 -5.66 -11.10 6.45
C PRO A 259 -5.22 -10.00 5.48
N SER A 260 -6.09 -9.58 4.54
CA SER A 260 -5.78 -8.45 3.66
C SER A 260 -5.73 -7.14 4.45
N SER A 261 -6.68 -6.89 5.35
CA SER A 261 -6.64 -5.70 6.21
C SER A 261 -5.37 -5.66 7.06
N ALA A 262 -4.92 -6.80 7.57
CA ALA A 262 -3.71 -6.91 8.38
C ALA A 262 -2.44 -6.54 7.60
N VAL A 263 -2.23 -7.13 6.42
CA VAL A 263 -0.98 -6.95 5.66
C VAL A 263 -0.92 -5.61 4.92
N TYR A 264 -2.05 -5.16 4.35
CA TYR A 264 -2.06 -3.94 3.56
C TYR A 264 -2.22 -2.70 4.43
N TYR A 265 -3.29 -2.64 5.20
CA TYR A 265 -3.73 -1.41 5.86
C TYR A 265 -3.29 -1.30 7.31
N GLY A 266 -3.00 -2.45 7.95
CA GLY A 266 -2.38 -2.48 9.26
C GLY A 266 -0.86 -2.32 9.21
N SER A 267 -0.19 -3.01 8.28
CA SER A 267 1.25 -3.26 8.40
C SER A 267 2.11 -2.69 7.28
N LEU A 268 1.88 -3.00 6.00
CA LEU A 268 2.88 -2.74 4.96
C LEU A 268 2.53 -1.59 4.02
N SER A 269 1.35 -1.62 3.36
CA SER A 269 1.03 -0.66 2.31
C SER A 269 1.02 0.79 2.81
N ILE A 270 0.43 1.05 3.99
CA ILE A 270 0.42 2.40 4.57
C ILE A 270 1.81 2.87 5.00
N HIS A 271 2.71 1.93 5.33
CA HIS A 271 4.09 2.25 5.69
C HIS A 271 5.01 2.40 4.47
N ALA A 272 4.60 1.94 3.28
CA ALA A 272 5.35 2.15 2.04
C ALA A 272 5.59 3.64 1.75
N GLY A 273 4.59 4.50 2.04
CA GLY A 273 4.76 5.95 1.93
C GLY A 273 5.74 6.51 2.94
N CYS A 274 5.67 6.09 4.21
CA CYS A 274 6.66 6.49 5.22
C CYS A 274 8.08 6.05 4.83
N PHE A 275 8.21 4.82 4.31
CA PHE A 275 9.48 4.32 3.81
C PHE A 275 10.01 5.17 2.65
N LEU A 276 9.14 5.54 1.71
CA LEU A 276 9.51 6.44 0.61
C LEU A 276 10.00 7.80 1.11
N LEU A 277 9.32 8.42 2.10
CA LEU A 277 9.78 9.68 2.70
C LEU A 277 11.13 9.51 3.41
N LEU A 278 11.37 8.40 4.10
CA LEU A 278 12.67 8.08 4.68
C LEU A 278 13.77 7.99 3.62
N ARG A 279 13.46 7.39 2.45
CA ARG A 279 14.39 7.33 1.33
C ARG A 279 14.62 8.70 0.69
N ALA A 280 13.58 9.52 0.62
CA ALA A 280 13.62 10.88 0.07
C ALA A 280 14.13 11.94 1.09
N ALA A 281 14.61 11.54 2.26
CA ALA A 281 15.09 12.45 3.29
C ALA A 281 16.10 13.49 2.77
N PRO A 282 17.13 13.14 1.96
CA PRO A 282 18.07 14.12 1.42
C PRO A 282 17.41 15.17 0.50
N LEU A 283 16.36 14.80 -0.22
CA LEU A 283 15.56 15.74 -1.01
C LEU A 283 14.75 16.68 -0.11
N LEU A 284 14.16 16.15 0.96
CA LEU A 284 13.42 16.96 1.95
C LEU A 284 14.35 17.96 2.67
N GLU A 285 15.61 17.62 2.89
CA GLU A 285 16.61 18.51 3.47
C GLU A 285 16.93 19.70 2.54
N GLN A 286 16.88 19.49 1.22
CA GLN A 286 17.04 20.55 0.22
C GLN A 286 15.76 21.40 0.03
N ALA A 287 14.60 20.97 0.54
CA ALA A 287 13.31 21.61 0.40
C ALA A 287 12.63 21.86 1.77
N PRO A 288 13.11 22.79 2.60
CA PRO A 288 12.61 22.98 3.97
C PRO A 288 11.11 23.26 4.06
N ALA A 289 10.54 24.00 3.10
CA ALA A 289 9.11 24.27 3.04
C ALA A 289 8.28 22.98 2.81
N ALA A 290 8.72 22.10 1.91
CA ALA A 290 8.09 20.81 1.69
C ALA A 290 8.23 19.88 2.91
N ARG A 291 9.40 19.91 3.56
CA ARG A 291 9.63 19.17 4.80
C ARG A 291 8.68 19.63 5.93
N LEU A 292 8.49 20.94 6.09
CA LEU A 292 7.53 21.51 7.03
C LEU A 292 6.09 21.09 6.68
N LEU A 293 5.72 21.12 5.39
CA LEU A 293 4.41 20.65 4.92
C LEU A 293 4.19 19.18 5.29
N ALA A 294 5.16 18.30 5.06
CA ALA A 294 5.07 16.90 5.47
C ALA A 294 4.84 16.74 6.97
N GLY A 295 5.60 17.46 7.80
CA GLY A 295 5.45 17.46 9.25
C GLY A 295 4.08 17.96 9.71
N ALA A 296 3.58 19.04 9.11
CA ALA A 296 2.26 19.59 9.41
C ALA A 296 1.13 18.59 9.02
N LEU A 297 1.19 18.00 7.83
CA LEU A 297 0.23 16.98 7.40
C LEU A 297 0.27 15.77 8.34
N GLY A 298 1.45 15.30 8.73
CA GLY A 298 1.62 14.22 9.70
C GLY A 298 0.98 14.55 11.04
N ALA A 299 1.27 15.72 11.61
CA ALA A 299 0.75 16.15 12.90
C ALA A 299 -0.79 16.30 12.90
N ILE A 300 -1.34 16.97 11.89
CA ILE A 300 -2.80 17.14 11.73
C ILE A 300 -3.47 15.78 11.57
N THR A 301 -2.87 14.88 10.79
CA THR A 301 -3.38 13.52 10.59
C THR A 301 -3.36 12.73 11.90
N ALA A 302 -2.27 12.80 12.67
CA ALA A 302 -2.15 12.09 13.95
C ALA A 302 -3.22 12.53 14.95
N VAL A 303 -3.43 13.84 15.09
CA VAL A 303 -4.45 14.39 15.99
C VAL A 303 -5.85 14.00 15.52
N PHE A 304 -6.17 14.19 14.25
CA PHE A 304 -7.47 13.86 13.69
C PHE A 304 -7.78 12.36 13.85
N ALA A 305 -6.86 11.49 13.47
CA ALA A 305 -7.03 10.05 13.54
C ALA A 305 -7.13 9.57 15.00
N GLY A 306 -6.34 10.15 15.92
CA GLY A 306 -6.38 9.85 17.35
C GLY A 306 -7.73 10.20 18.00
N ILE A 307 -8.40 11.26 17.56
CA ILE A 307 -9.76 11.61 17.99
C ILE A 307 -10.77 10.66 17.34
N THR A 308 -10.66 10.44 16.04
CA THR A 308 -11.61 9.65 15.24
C THR A 308 -11.64 8.18 15.68
N THR A 309 -10.49 7.58 16.04
CA THR A 309 -10.42 6.18 16.49
C THR A 309 -11.31 5.91 17.70
N ARG A 310 -11.52 6.91 18.57
CA ARG A 310 -12.28 6.76 19.83
C ARG A 310 -13.79 6.72 19.64
N VAL A 311 -14.28 7.14 18.48
CA VAL A 311 -15.72 7.23 18.18
C VAL A 311 -16.17 6.18 17.15
N GLN A 312 -15.24 5.35 16.62
CA GLN A 312 -15.62 4.29 15.72
C GLN A 312 -16.24 3.12 16.48
N SER A 313 -17.36 2.61 15.95
CA SER A 313 -18.09 1.46 16.51
C SER A 313 -17.56 0.12 15.99
N ASP A 314 -16.86 0.10 14.85
CA ASP A 314 -16.28 -1.08 14.24
C ASP A 314 -14.80 -1.23 14.60
N VAL A 315 -14.42 -2.44 15.06
CA VAL A 315 -13.06 -2.75 15.51
C VAL A 315 -12.02 -2.53 14.42
N LYS A 316 -12.30 -2.96 13.18
CA LYS A 316 -11.35 -2.79 12.07
C LYS A 316 -11.17 -1.31 11.72
N SER A 317 -12.24 -0.53 11.69
CA SER A 317 -12.18 0.92 11.46
C SER A 317 -11.44 1.64 12.59
N SER A 318 -11.67 1.26 13.85
CA SER A 318 -10.94 1.78 15.00
C SER A 318 -9.44 1.49 14.89
N LEU A 319 -9.06 0.25 14.57
CA LEU A 319 -7.66 -0.14 14.35
C LEU A 319 -7.03 0.61 13.16
N ALA A 320 -7.80 0.86 12.09
CA ALA A 320 -7.33 1.62 10.94
C ALA A 320 -6.98 3.07 11.30
N TYR A 321 -7.85 3.78 12.03
CA TYR A 321 -7.56 5.12 12.52
C TYR A 321 -6.46 5.16 13.57
N ALA A 322 -6.39 4.15 14.43
CA ALA A 322 -5.27 4.03 15.36
C ALA A 322 -3.93 3.77 14.63
N SER A 323 -3.95 3.05 13.49
CA SER A 323 -2.78 2.92 12.63
C SER A 323 -2.41 4.26 12.00
N LEU A 324 -3.40 5.00 11.51
CA LEU A 324 -3.18 6.30 10.89
C LEU A 324 -2.61 7.34 11.87
N THR A 325 -3.00 7.27 13.15
CA THR A 325 -2.38 8.10 14.21
C THR A 325 -0.88 7.90 14.26
N GLN A 326 -0.41 6.65 14.25
CA GLN A 326 1.02 6.34 14.34
C GLN A 326 1.75 6.66 13.02
N VAL A 327 1.12 6.42 11.88
CA VAL A 327 1.66 6.84 10.56
C VAL A 327 1.89 8.36 10.55
N GLY A 328 0.93 9.14 11.05
CA GLY A 328 1.09 10.59 11.18
C GLY A 328 2.29 10.98 12.06
N ILE A 329 2.48 10.29 13.21
CA ILE A 329 3.64 10.52 14.10
C ILE A 329 4.95 10.15 13.38
N ILE A 330 5.02 9.02 12.68
CA ILE A 330 6.21 8.62 11.91
C ILE A 330 6.58 9.68 10.87
N VAL A 331 5.59 10.26 10.17
CA VAL A 331 5.83 11.34 9.21
C VAL A 331 6.38 12.60 9.90
N VAL A 332 5.90 12.93 11.11
CA VAL A 332 6.48 14.03 11.93
C VAL A 332 7.92 13.73 12.32
N GLU A 333 8.21 12.50 12.77
CA GLU A 333 9.59 12.08 13.11
C GLU A 333 10.54 12.21 11.92
N ILE A 334 10.08 11.84 10.71
CA ILE A 334 10.84 12.03 9.46
C ILE A 334 11.08 13.52 9.19
N ALA A 335 10.03 14.33 9.32
CA ALA A 335 10.12 15.77 9.12
C ALA A 335 11.04 16.47 10.13
N LEU A 336 11.16 15.96 11.36
CA LEU A 336 12.11 16.40 12.36
C LEU A 336 13.56 15.94 12.10
N GLY A 337 13.76 14.98 11.19
CA GLY A 337 15.09 14.41 10.90
C GLY A 337 15.45 13.23 11.80
N TRP A 338 14.48 12.68 12.55
CA TRP A 338 14.69 11.54 13.46
C TRP A 338 14.60 10.20 12.71
N TYR A 339 15.33 10.07 11.61
CA TYR A 339 15.20 8.98 10.65
C TYR A 339 15.35 7.58 11.26
N ARG A 340 16.27 7.39 12.21
CA ARG A 340 16.48 6.10 12.90
C ARG A 340 15.27 5.75 13.78
N ILE A 341 14.76 6.73 14.53
CA ILE A 341 13.58 6.56 15.38
C ILE A 341 12.37 6.24 14.52
N ALA A 342 12.16 7.01 13.45
CA ALA A 342 11.07 6.79 12.51
C ALA A 342 11.08 5.40 11.88
N PHE A 343 12.27 4.86 11.53
CA PHE A 343 12.38 3.50 10.98
C PHE A 343 12.07 2.42 12.03
N VAL A 344 12.59 2.55 13.25
CA VAL A 344 12.30 1.62 14.36
C VAL A 344 10.82 1.67 14.72
N HIS A 345 10.25 2.88 14.80
CA HIS A 345 8.82 3.08 15.04
C HIS A 345 7.97 2.42 13.95
N LEU A 346 8.31 2.65 12.68
CA LEU A 346 7.65 2.02 11.53
C LEU A 346 7.65 0.49 11.67
N ALA A 347 8.81 -0.11 11.92
CA ALA A 347 8.96 -1.57 12.00
C ALA A 347 8.19 -2.15 13.20
N GLY A 348 8.30 -1.53 14.36
CA GLY A 348 7.57 -1.94 15.56
C GLY A 348 6.06 -1.80 15.39
N HIS A 349 5.62 -0.66 14.85
CA HIS A 349 4.20 -0.41 14.60
C HIS A 349 3.61 -1.37 13.55
N ALA A 350 4.28 -1.61 12.43
CA ALA A 350 3.84 -2.56 11.41
C ALA A 350 3.64 -3.97 12.00
N SER A 351 4.61 -4.42 12.82
CA SER A 351 4.55 -5.74 13.49
C SER A 351 3.42 -5.80 14.52
N PHE A 352 3.26 -4.77 15.34
CA PHE A 352 2.23 -4.73 16.37
C PHE A 352 0.82 -4.68 15.76
N ARG A 353 0.61 -3.90 14.71
CA ARG A 353 -0.69 -3.83 14.01
C ARG A 353 -1.04 -5.13 13.31
N LEU A 354 -0.06 -5.82 12.74
CA LEU A 354 -0.29 -7.16 12.22
C LEU A 354 -0.97 -8.05 13.25
N LEU A 355 -0.39 -8.13 14.46
CA LEU A 355 -0.93 -8.96 15.53
C LEU A 355 -2.35 -8.53 15.94
N GLN A 356 -2.59 -7.23 16.08
CA GLN A 356 -3.90 -6.71 16.45
C GLN A 356 -4.98 -7.03 15.40
N PHE A 357 -4.68 -6.87 14.11
CA PHE A 357 -5.63 -7.21 13.05
C PHE A 357 -5.90 -8.70 12.96
N LEU A 358 -4.88 -9.54 13.09
CA LEU A 358 -5.06 -10.99 13.07
C LEU A 358 -5.83 -11.51 14.29
N SER A 359 -5.77 -10.79 15.43
CA SER A 359 -6.53 -11.11 16.64
C SER A 359 -7.94 -10.53 16.65
N ALA A 360 -8.27 -9.59 15.78
CA ALA A 360 -9.56 -8.88 15.78
C ALA A 360 -10.79 -9.81 15.67
N PRO A 361 -10.80 -10.92 14.90
CA PRO A 361 -11.91 -11.85 14.88
C PRO A 361 -12.19 -12.50 16.25
N ASN A 362 -11.14 -12.83 17.00
CA ASN A 362 -11.26 -13.44 18.33
C ASN A 362 -11.82 -12.45 19.36
N VAL A 363 -11.39 -11.19 19.30
CA VAL A 363 -11.87 -10.14 20.21
C VAL A 363 -13.39 -9.96 20.10
N LEU A 364 -13.95 -10.04 18.90
CA LEU A 364 -15.40 -9.97 18.70
C LEU A 364 -16.12 -11.18 19.28
N HIS A 365 -15.55 -12.37 19.12
CA HIS A 365 -16.10 -13.60 19.71
C HIS A 365 -16.08 -13.55 21.23
N ASP A 366 -14.97 -13.10 21.82
CA ASP A 366 -14.79 -12.98 23.27
C ASP A 366 -15.73 -11.91 23.86
N LEU A 367 -15.95 -10.81 23.12
CA LEU A 367 -16.90 -9.78 23.51
C LEU A 367 -18.34 -10.30 23.55
N HIS A 368 -18.77 -11.01 22.50
CA HIS A 368 -20.10 -11.64 22.48
C HIS A 368 -20.24 -12.67 23.60
N GLY A 369 -19.23 -13.52 23.83
CA GLY A 369 -19.24 -14.46 24.94
C GLY A 369 -19.34 -13.78 26.32
N MET A 370 -18.74 -12.60 26.48
CA MET A 370 -18.84 -11.80 27.70
C MET A 370 -20.22 -11.14 27.81
N GLU A 371 -20.78 -10.59 26.72
CA GLU A 371 -22.13 -10.03 26.68
C GLU A 371 -23.18 -11.09 27.02
N ASP A 372 -23.04 -12.31 26.46
CA ASP A 372 -23.91 -13.45 26.75
C ASP A 372 -23.81 -13.90 28.22
N ALA A 373 -22.60 -13.92 28.78
CA ALA A 373 -22.37 -14.29 30.19
C ALA A 373 -22.91 -13.27 31.19
N ILE A 374 -22.88 -11.97 30.85
CA ILE A 374 -23.36 -10.88 31.71
C ILE A 374 -24.85 -10.63 31.49
N GLY A 375 -25.42 -11.07 30.35
CA GLY A 375 -26.81 -10.78 29.97
C GLY A 375 -27.05 -9.30 29.60
N ASN A 376 -26.00 -8.51 29.51
CA ASN A 376 -26.05 -7.10 29.19
C ASN A 376 -24.72 -6.62 28.57
N ARG A 377 -24.74 -5.49 27.87
CA ARG A 377 -23.49 -4.87 27.39
C ARG A 377 -22.66 -4.38 28.59
N PRO A 378 -21.35 -4.67 28.61
CA PRO A 378 -20.49 -4.12 29.63
C PRO A 378 -20.60 -2.59 29.64
N PRO A 379 -20.65 -1.96 30.82
CA PRO A 379 -20.77 -0.50 30.92
C PRO A 379 -19.61 0.15 30.15
N SER A 380 -19.94 0.98 29.16
CA SER A 380 -18.93 1.80 28.46
C SER A 380 -18.31 2.73 29.51
N ARG A 381 -17.04 2.55 29.84
CA ARG A 381 -16.30 3.57 30.57
C ARG A 381 -16.23 4.78 29.66
N GLY A 382 -16.92 5.86 30.02
CA GLY A 382 -16.91 7.12 29.28
C GLY A 382 -15.50 7.45 28.83
N GLY A 383 -15.29 7.64 27.52
CA GLY A 383 -13.97 7.93 26.99
C GLY A 383 -13.46 9.26 27.54
N LEU A 384 -12.14 9.41 27.61
CA LEU A 384 -11.47 10.65 28.01
C LEU A 384 -12.05 11.92 27.35
N LEU A 385 -12.60 11.79 26.13
CA LEU A 385 -13.28 12.86 25.41
C LEU A 385 -14.62 13.28 26.06
N GLU A 386 -15.39 12.34 26.60
CA GLU A 386 -16.63 12.64 27.32
C GLU A 386 -16.34 13.30 28.68
N LEU A 387 -15.20 12.96 29.27
CA LEU A 387 -14.77 13.53 30.55
C LEU A 387 -14.11 14.92 30.43
N THR A 388 -13.53 15.23 29.24
CA THR A 388 -12.67 16.43 29.10
C THR A 388 -13.34 17.58 28.34
N ILE A 389 -14.29 17.30 27.42
CA ILE A 389 -14.91 18.33 26.58
C ILE A 389 -16.43 18.23 26.67
N SER A 390 -16.99 18.98 27.63
CA SER A 390 -18.45 19.11 27.78
C SER A 390 -19.01 20.25 26.93
N GLY A 391 -20.30 20.19 26.60
CA GLY A 391 -21.02 21.28 25.95
C GLY A 391 -21.07 21.25 24.42
N ARG A 392 -21.29 22.40 23.80
CA ARG A 392 -21.50 22.53 22.35
C ARG A 392 -20.26 22.17 21.53
N ILE A 393 -19.06 22.45 22.06
CA ILE A 393 -17.79 22.13 21.37
C ILE A 393 -17.56 20.62 21.36
N GLY A 394 -17.77 19.94 22.47
CA GLY A 394 -17.63 18.47 22.54
C GLY A 394 -18.57 17.75 21.58
N ARG A 395 -19.84 18.19 21.49
CA ARG A 395 -20.79 17.63 20.51
C ARG A 395 -20.35 17.85 19.06
N ARG A 396 -19.84 19.03 18.72
CA ARG A 396 -19.33 19.32 17.36
C ARG A 396 -18.12 18.46 17.03
N LEU A 397 -17.15 18.34 17.93
CA LEU A 397 -15.98 17.49 17.75
C LEU A 397 -16.37 16.01 17.61
N PHE A 398 -17.32 15.55 18.43
CA PHE A 398 -17.85 14.19 18.32
C PHE A 398 -18.49 13.93 16.95
N LEU A 399 -19.35 14.84 16.46
CA LEU A 399 -19.98 14.73 15.16
C LEU A 399 -18.96 14.76 14.02
N ILE A 400 -17.99 15.68 14.07
CA ILE A 400 -16.90 15.75 13.07
C ILE A 400 -16.10 14.45 13.07
N ALA A 401 -15.78 13.91 14.24
CA ALA A 401 -15.03 12.66 14.34
C ALA A 401 -15.85 11.45 13.88
N LEU A 402 -17.15 11.38 14.24
CA LEU A 402 -18.07 10.33 13.82
C LEU A 402 -18.25 10.31 12.29
N GLU A 403 -18.45 11.49 11.70
CA GLU A 403 -18.55 11.69 10.24
C GLU A 403 -17.18 11.72 9.55
N ARG A 404 -16.10 11.35 10.27
CA ARG A 404 -14.75 11.26 9.71
C ARG A 404 -14.29 12.56 9.03
N GLY A 405 -14.67 13.71 9.62
CA GLY A 405 -14.35 15.03 9.09
C GLY A 405 -15.07 15.39 7.81
N PHE A 406 -16.14 14.70 7.45
CA PHE A 406 -16.86 14.83 6.17
C PHE A 406 -15.96 14.60 4.93
N LEU A 407 -14.79 13.99 5.12
CA LEU A 407 -13.81 13.73 4.06
C LEU A 407 -14.35 12.73 3.02
N ASP A 408 -15.25 11.83 3.43
CA ASP A 408 -15.95 10.94 2.50
C ASP A 408 -16.70 11.74 1.43
N THR A 409 -17.47 12.76 1.87
CA THR A 409 -18.24 13.62 0.95
C THR A 409 -17.32 14.46 0.06
N LEU A 410 -16.24 14.97 0.62
CA LEU A 410 -15.23 15.73 -0.15
C LEU A 410 -14.59 14.84 -1.21
N LEU A 411 -14.15 13.64 -0.84
CA LEU A 411 -13.54 12.69 -1.75
C LEU A 411 -14.51 12.24 -2.84
N ASP A 412 -15.76 11.95 -2.47
CA ASP A 412 -16.79 11.54 -3.41
C ASP A 412 -17.06 12.61 -4.47
N ARG A 413 -17.15 13.87 -4.07
CA ARG A 413 -17.42 14.98 -5.00
C ARG A 413 -16.22 15.39 -5.83
N ALA A 414 -15.03 15.49 -5.20
CA ALA A 414 -13.84 16.04 -5.84
C ALA A 414 -13.06 15.00 -6.67
N VAL A 415 -13.16 13.71 -6.32
CA VAL A 415 -12.35 12.64 -6.93
C VAL A 415 -13.24 11.58 -7.57
N ILE A 416 -14.12 10.94 -6.78
CA ILE A 416 -14.86 9.75 -7.23
C ILE A 416 -15.86 10.10 -8.33
N ALA A 417 -16.64 11.16 -8.15
CA ALA A 417 -17.65 11.56 -9.13
C ALA A 417 -17.06 11.97 -10.50
N PRO A 418 -15.99 12.79 -10.59
CA PRO A 418 -15.29 13.06 -11.84
C PRO A 418 -14.72 11.80 -12.49
N PHE A 419 -14.07 10.93 -11.71
CA PHE A 419 -13.47 9.69 -12.20
C PHE A 419 -14.52 8.72 -12.76
N THR A 420 -15.64 8.51 -12.04
CA THR A 420 -16.76 7.70 -12.52
C THR A 420 -17.47 8.35 -13.71
N GLY A 421 -17.55 9.67 -13.75
CA GLY A 421 -18.06 10.44 -14.88
C GLY A 421 -17.23 10.19 -16.14
N ALA A 422 -15.91 10.28 -16.03
CA ALA A 422 -14.99 9.99 -17.13
C ALA A 422 -15.10 8.52 -17.59
N ALA A 423 -15.15 7.56 -16.68
CA ALA A 423 -15.32 6.15 -17.01
C ALA A 423 -16.64 5.88 -17.76
N ARG A 424 -17.75 6.50 -17.30
CA ARG A 424 -19.05 6.40 -18.00
C ARG A 424 -19.03 7.04 -19.38
N LEU A 425 -18.31 8.16 -19.53
CA LEU A 425 -18.14 8.80 -20.84
C LEU A 425 -17.36 7.88 -21.78
N LEU A 426 -16.24 7.32 -21.34
CA LEU A 426 -15.44 6.36 -22.13
C LEU A 426 -16.27 5.14 -22.53
N THR A 427 -17.07 4.58 -21.61
CA THR A 427 -17.96 3.45 -21.92
C THR A 427 -19.02 3.82 -22.97
N ARG A 428 -19.54 5.07 -22.97
CA ARG A 428 -20.46 5.52 -24.00
C ARG A 428 -19.79 5.67 -25.37
N VAL A 429 -18.58 6.24 -25.37
CA VAL A 429 -17.77 6.36 -26.60
C VAL A 429 -17.43 4.99 -27.16
N ASP A 430 -17.00 4.06 -26.30
CA ASP A 430 -16.69 2.68 -26.70
C ASP A 430 -17.92 1.99 -27.33
N ARG A 431 -19.08 2.04 -26.68
CA ARG A 431 -20.33 1.51 -27.25
C ARG A 431 -20.67 2.14 -28.58
N TRP A 432 -20.60 3.47 -28.67
CA TRP A 432 -20.86 4.17 -29.92
C TRP A 432 -19.93 3.73 -31.04
N LEU A 433 -18.63 3.54 -30.75
CA LEU A 433 -17.67 3.01 -31.71
C LEU A 433 -17.99 1.55 -32.10
N CYS A 434 -18.31 0.70 -31.12
CA CYS A 434 -18.71 -0.68 -31.39
C CYS A 434 -19.98 -0.76 -32.25
N ASP A 435 -21.01 0.03 -31.94
CA ASP A 435 -22.27 0.09 -32.69
C ASP A 435 -22.05 0.64 -34.11
N ALA A 436 -21.11 1.56 -34.31
CA ALA A 436 -20.75 2.10 -35.61
C ALA A 436 -20.01 1.10 -36.48
N VAL A 437 -19.17 0.21 -35.87
CA VAL A 437 -18.37 -0.80 -36.58
C VAL A 437 -19.14 -2.12 -36.76
N MET A 438 -19.96 -2.48 -35.76
CA MET A 438 -20.81 -3.67 -35.76
C MET A 438 -22.26 -3.25 -35.45
N PRO A 439 -23.04 -2.82 -36.46
CA PRO A 439 -24.43 -2.49 -36.21
C PRO A 439 -25.16 -3.70 -35.58
N PRO A 440 -26.06 -3.46 -34.61
CA PRO A 440 -26.76 -4.53 -33.92
C PRO A 440 -27.43 -5.43 -34.94
N ARG A 441 -27.28 -6.75 -34.78
CA ARG A 441 -28.02 -7.71 -35.59
C ARG A 441 -29.51 -7.37 -35.43
N PRO A 442 -30.27 -7.24 -36.54
CA PRO A 442 -31.70 -7.05 -36.44
C PRO A 442 -32.25 -8.17 -35.55
N ALA A 443 -33.06 -7.82 -34.58
CA ALA A 443 -33.75 -8.79 -33.72
C ALA A 443 -34.38 -9.80 -34.67
N ALA A 444 -34.07 -11.09 -34.48
CA ALA A 444 -34.75 -12.16 -35.23
C ALA A 444 -36.23 -11.92 -35.07
N ALA A 445 -36.90 -11.70 -36.19
CA ALA A 445 -38.32 -11.53 -36.18
C ALA A 445 -38.91 -12.73 -35.43
N ASP A 446 -39.62 -12.44 -34.36
CA ASP A 446 -40.38 -13.42 -33.60
C ASP A 446 -41.27 -14.10 -34.62
N GLU A 447 -40.88 -15.30 -35.07
CA GLU A 447 -41.78 -16.17 -35.85
C GLU A 447 -42.86 -16.61 -34.89
N GLY A 448 -43.74 -15.63 -34.65
CA GLY A 448 -44.95 -15.85 -33.91
C GLY A 448 -45.84 -16.87 -34.54
N GLY A 449 -46.28 -17.73 -33.70
CA GLY A 449 -47.62 -18.34 -33.75
C GLY A 449 -48.01 -18.95 -35.07
N ARG A 450 -47.93 -20.29 -35.16
CA ARG A 450 -49.00 -21.06 -35.78
C ARG A 450 -49.58 -21.94 -34.71
N ASP A 451 -50.78 -21.50 -34.30
CA ASP A 451 -51.76 -22.40 -33.70
C ASP A 451 -51.99 -23.60 -34.60
N GLU A 452 -51.89 -24.79 -34.05
CA GLU A 452 -52.81 -25.90 -34.22
C GLU A 452 -52.65 -26.88 -33.05
#